data_8fe9480790a88c290f6bfd600dd09868
#
_entry.id   8fe9480790a88c290f6bfd600dd09868
#
_cell.length_a   1.000
_cell.length_b   1.000
_cell.length_c   1.000
_cell.angle_alpha   90.00
_cell.angle_beta   90.00
_cell.angle_gamma   90.00
#
_symmetry.space_group_name_H-M   'P 1'
#
loop_
_entity.id
_entity.type
_entity.pdbx_description
1 polymer ?
#
loop_
_entity_poly.entity_id
_entity_poly.type
_entity_poly.pdbx_seq_one_letter_code
_entity_poly.pdbx_strand_id
1 'polypeptide(L)'
;MTRVAVPLLIVLGVAIGLSTHTVVNCGDEDEPDICSAVIGFSPFRGSLIAFAYEGRGRIALRHGNNNRAIADFNEAIHLNPNRASLYRDRAQAYRQNGDLGLAIADFDEAIALDPKPALPYHERGLALAAKGDLDRAILSYSTAVRLAPTNAQARLDRGLAFLARGQADDARADFEAAIALPPGKDARTRDAARAKLAELAHAEPTQVSTPRR
;
A
#
# COMPACT_ATOMS: atom_id res chain seq x y z
N MET A 1 32.02 -21.73 -16.96
CA MET A 1 32.80 -21.48 -15.74
C MET A 1 32.99 -19.99 -15.52
N THR A 2 31.91 -19.22 -15.28
CA THR A 2 31.96 -17.75 -15.08
C THR A 2 30.91 -17.24 -14.08
N ARG A 3 30.52 -18.05 -13.09
CA ARG A 3 29.39 -17.71 -12.18
C ARG A 3 29.81 -17.18 -10.79
N VAL A 4 31.09 -16.90 -10.54
CA VAL A 4 31.58 -16.57 -9.18
C VAL A 4 32.07 -15.12 -9.04
N ALA A 5 32.17 -14.37 -10.12
CA ALA A 5 32.83 -13.04 -10.09
C ALA A 5 31.92 -11.88 -9.62
N VAL A 6 30.59 -11.98 -9.79
CA VAL A 6 29.69 -10.85 -9.50
C VAL A 6 29.45 -10.62 -8.00
N PRO A 7 29.28 -11.66 -7.15
CA PRO A 7 29.12 -11.45 -5.72
C PRO A 7 30.37 -10.88 -5.04
N LEU A 8 31.53 -11.24 -5.54
CA LEU A 8 32.85 -10.82 -4.94
C LEU A 8 33.13 -9.34 -5.21
N LEU A 9 32.75 -8.82 -6.36
CA LEU A 9 32.95 -7.42 -6.73
C LEU A 9 32.02 -6.46 -5.92
N ILE A 10 30.81 -6.88 -5.58
CA ILE A 10 29.88 -6.08 -4.77
C ILE A 10 30.36 -6.02 -3.32
N VAL A 11 30.87 -7.12 -2.77
CA VAL A 11 31.44 -7.17 -1.42
C VAL A 11 32.73 -6.36 -1.33
N LEU A 12 33.58 -6.39 -2.35
CA LEU A 12 34.81 -5.58 -2.42
C LEU A 12 34.51 -4.08 -2.62
N GLY A 13 33.51 -3.71 -3.38
CA GLY A 13 33.11 -2.31 -3.57
C GLY A 13 32.61 -1.64 -2.28
N VAL A 14 31.96 -2.39 -1.40
CA VAL A 14 31.53 -1.92 -0.07
C VAL A 14 32.73 -1.79 0.88
N ALA A 15 33.76 -2.63 0.76
CA ALA A 15 34.92 -2.58 1.59
C ALA A 15 35.89 -1.42 1.27
N ILE A 16 35.79 -0.79 0.08
CA ILE A 16 36.72 0.27 -0.37
C ILE A 16 36.16 1.69 -0.19
N GLY A 17 35.03 1.85 0.51
CA GLY A 17 34.50 3.19 0.85
C GLY A 17 33.99 4.01 -0.34
N LEU A 18 33.62 3.37 -1.44
CA LEU A 18 32.98 4.04 -2.57
C LEU A 18 31.52 4.37 -2.22
N SER A 19 31.31 5.63 -2.01
CA SER A 19 30.04 6.39 -1.97
C SER A 19 28.77 5.60 -1.61
N THR A 20 28.15 6.00 -0.53
CA THR A 20 26.95 5.47 0.15
C THR A 20 25.64 5.41 -0.67
N HIS A 21 25.71 5.37 -1.97
CA HIS A 21 24.55 5.31 -2.87
C HIS A 21 24.50 4.05 -3.75
N THR A 22 25.21 2.99 -3.39
CA THR A 22 24.96 1.70 -4.03
C THR A 22 23.64 1.19 -3.51
N VAL A 23 22.54 1.51 -4.21
CA VAL A 23 21.24 0.87 -4.00
C VAL A 23 21.48 -0.62 -4.18
N VAL A 24 21.32 -1.41 -3.11
CA VAL A 24 21.25 -2.87 -3.22
C VAL A 24 19.96 -3.15 -3.99
N ASN A 25 20.06 -3.24 -5.30
CA ASN A 25 18.98 -3.66 -6.14
C ASN A 25 18.84 -5.17 -5.98
N CYS A 26 17.82 -5.59 -5.27
CA CYS A 26 17.45 -7.00 -5.22
C CYS A 26 16.85 -7.30 -6.59
N GLY A 27 17.64 -7.93 -7.47
CA GLY A 27 17.32 -8.12 -8.88
C GLY A 27 15.95 -8.73 -9.16
N ASP A 28 15.50 -8.56 -10.39
CA ASP A 28 14.37 -9.27 -10.98
C ASP A 28 14.69 -10.77 -11.12
N GLU A 29 13.67 -11.57 -11.44
CA GLU A 29 13.60 -13.04 -11.33
C GLU A 29 14.79 -13.84 -11.89
N ASP A 30 15.58 -13.27 -12.79
CA ASP A 30 16.67 -13.94 -13.52
C ASP A 30 18.08 -13.70 -12.92
N GLU A 31 18.22 -12.85 -11.90
CA GLU A 31 19.52 -12.65 -11.23
C GLU A 31 19.63 -13.43 -9.92
N PRO A 32 20.83 -13.96 -9.60
CA PRO A 32 21.07 -14.60 -8.30
C PRO A 32 20.69 -13.62 -7.20
N ASP A 33 19.88 -14.08 -6.26
CA ASP A 33 19.32 -13.31 -5.14
C ASP A 33 20.45 -12.61 -4.34
N ILE A 34 20.86 -11.43 -4.84
CA ILE A 34 21.91 -10.59 -4.25
C ILE A 34 21.55 -10.26 -2.80
N CYS A 35 20.25 -10.11 -2.50
CA CYS A 35 19.82 -9.85 -1.14
C CYS A 35 20.08 -11.03 -0.20
N SER A 36 19.84 -12.26 -0.63
CA SER A 36 20.21 -13.45 0.14
C SER A 36 21.73 -13.59 0.32
N ALA A 37 22.50 -13.23 -0.70
CA ALA A 37 23.96 -13.22 -0.59
C ALA A 37 24.46 -12.18 0.43
N VAL A 38 23.88 -10.97 0.43
CA VAL A 38 24.22 -9.91 1.41
C VAL A 38 23.84 -10.34 2.82
N ILE A 39 22.68 -10.95 3.02
CA ILE A 39 22.23 -11.44 4.32
C ILE A 39 23.16 -12.55 4.84
N GLY A 40 23.60 -13.46 3.96
CA GLY A 40 24.43 -14.61 4.33
C GLY A 40 25.91 -14.28 4.57
N PHE A 41 26.46 -13.25 3.92
CA PHE A 41 27.91 -12.97 3.89
C PHE A 41 28.34 -11.72 4.63
N SER A 42 27.43 -10.88 5.12
CA SER A 42 27.83 -9.58 5.64
C SER A 42 28.42 -9.65 7.05
N PRO A 43 29.68 -9.24 7.24
CA PRO A 43 30.27 -8.96 8.56
C PRO A 43 29.71 -7.65 9.14
N PHE A 44 28.97 -6.86 8.34
CA PHE A 44 28.40 -5.58 8.72
C PHE A 44 26.96 -5.77 9.19
N ARG A 45 26.76 -5.78 10.50
CA ARG A 45 25.44 -5.78 11.11
C ARG A 45 24.88 -4.35 11.08
N GLY A 46 23.66 -4.16 10.54
CA GLY A 46 23.00 -2.88 10.61
C GLY A 46 22.14 -2.55 9.38
N SER A 47 22.16 -1.30 8.95
CA SER A 47 21.23 -0.77 7.96
C SER A 47 21.29 -1.46 6.59
N LEU A 48 22.46 -1.94 6.14
CA LEU A 48 22.58 -2.64 4.85
C LEU A 48 21.82 -3.98 4.85
N ILE A 49 21.92 -4.73 5.96
CA ILE A 49 21.19 -6.00 6.10
C ILE A 49 19.68 -5.73 6.19
N ALA A 50 19.26 -4.66 6.89
CA ALA A 50 17.86 -4.26 6.93
C ALA A 50 17.32 -3.94 5.53
N PHE A 51 18.10 -3.23 4.70
CA PHE A 51 17.73 -2.97 3.30
C PHE A 51 17.64 -4.25 2.46
N ALA A 52 18.53 -5.22 2.67
CA ALA A 52 18.49 -6.48 1.95
C ALA A 52 17.25 -7.31 2.32
N TYR A 53 16.89 -7.35 3.60
CA TYR A 53 15.63 -7.97 4.04
C TYR A 53 14.41 -7.24 3.47
N GLU A 54 14.38 -5.90 3.53
CA GLU A 54 13.30 -5.11 2.95
C GLU A 54 13.13 -5.39 1.45
N GLY A 55 14.23 -5.38 0.70
CA GLY A 55 14.23 -5.65 -0.74
C GLY A 55 13.70 -7.05 -1.05
N ARG A 56 14.20 -8.08 -0.36
CA ARG A 56 13.76 -9.46 -0.53
C ARG A 56 12.29 -9.64 -0.12
N GLY A 57 11.87 -9.01 0.97
CA GLY A 57 10.48 -9.00 1.42
C GLY A 57 9.54 -8.39 0.39
N ARG A 58 9.91 -7.28 -0.25
CA ARG A 58 9.12 -6.64 -1.32
C ARG A 58 9.01 -7.51 -2.57
N ILE A 59 10.08 -8.22 -2.95
CA ILE A 59 10.05 -9.19 -4.03
C ILE A 59 9.08 -10.32 -3.69
N ALA A 60 9.22 -10.92 -2.50
CA ALA A 60 8.33 -11.99 -2.04
C ALA A 60 6.85 -11.54 -2.04
N LEU A 61 6.57 -10.29 -1.61
CA LEU A 61 5.23 -9.71 -1.61
C LEU A 61 4.66 -9.57 -3.02
N ARG A 62 5.46 -9.11 -4.00
CA ARG A 62 5.04 -9.02 -5.41
C ARG A 62 4.68 -10.38 -6.01
N HIS A 63 5.37 -11.44 -5.60
CA HIS A 63 5.10 -12.82 -6.03
C HIS A 63 4.02 -13.54 -5.20
N GLY A 64 3.36 -12.85 -4.28
CA GLY A 64 2.34 -13.45 -3.42
C GLY A 64 2.88 -14.36 -2.32
N ASN A 65 4.21 -14.41 -2.13
CA ASN A 65 4.85 -15.18 -1.06
C ASN A 65 4.77 -14.42 0.28
N ASN A 66 3.54 -14.15 0.73
CA ASN A 66 3.28 -13.25 1.85
C ASN A 66 3.96 -13.70 3.15
N ASN A 67 4.00 -15.00 3.45
CA ASN A 67 4.67 -15.51 4.66
C ASN A 67 6.18 -15.22 4.65
N ARG A 68 6.84 -15.36 3.49
CA ARG A 68 8.25 -15.02 3.34
C ARG A 68 8.45 -13.50 3.46
N ALA A 69 7.58 -12.72 2.85
CA ALA A 69 7.61 -11.26 2.97
C ALA A 69 7.51 -10.80 4.43
N ILE A 70 6.56 -11.36 5.19
CA ILE A 70 6.39 -11.07 6.63
C ILE A 70 7.65 -11.42 7.42
N ALA A 71 8.24 -12.59 7.18
CA ALA A 71 9.48 -12.99 7.87
C ALA A 71 10.62 -12.01 7.58
N ASP A 72 10.82 -11.62 6.32
CA ASP A 72 11.85 -10.67 5.93
C ASP A 72 11.59 -9.27 6.50
N PHE A 73 10.35 -8.78 6.50
CA PHE A 73 10.03 -7.51 7.12
C PHE A 73 10.19 -7.52 8.64
N ASN A 74 9.95 -8.66 9.31
CA ASN A 74 10.22 -8.80 10.74
C ASN A 74 11.70 -8.57 11.04
N GLU A 75 12.60 -9.20 10.27
CA GLU A 75 14.04 -9.00 10.44
C GLU A 75 14.47 -7.56 10.11
N ALA A 76 13.89 -6.97 9.05
CA ALA A 76 14.15 -5.57 8.71
C ALA A 76 13.69 -4.59 9.81
N ILE A 77 12.54 -4.83 10.42
CA ILE A 77 12.01 -4.03 11.55
C ILE A 77 12.86 -4.23 12.80
N HIS A 78 13.29 -5.46 13.09
CA HIS A 78 14.19 -5.72 14.22
C HIS A 78 15.47 -4.91 14.10
N LEU A 79 16.01 -4.78 12.90
CA LEU A 79 17.24 -4.01 12.62
C LEU A 79 16.99 -2.49 12.52
N ASN A 80 15.81 -2.06 12.12
CA ASN A 80 15.44 -0.65 11.96
C ASN A 80 13.99 -0.39 12.36
N PRO A 81 13.67 -0.34 13.68
CA PRO A 81 12.29 -0.27 14.17
C PRO A 81 11.58 1.07 13.90
N ASN A 82 12.31 2.13 13.58
CA ASN A 82 11.73 3.48 13.40
C ASN A 82 11.41 3.79 11.92
N ARG A 83 11.40 2.79 11.05
CA ARG A 83 11.16 3.00 9.61
C ARG A 83 9.73 2.67 9.22
N ALA A 84 8.89 3.69 9.10
CA ALA A 84 7.46 3.58 8.78
C ALA A 84 7.15 2.69 7.56
N SER A 85 8.01 2.75 6.51
CA SER A 85 7.78 1.95 5.29
C SER A 85 7.80 0.44 5.53
N LEU A 86 8.57 -0.05 6.51
CA LEU A 86 8.66 -1.49 6.82
C LEU A 86 7.36 -2.02 7.41
N TYR A 87 6.76 -1.27 8.32
CA TYR A 87 5.46 -1.61 8.91
C TYR A 87 4.37 -1.57 7.84
N ARG A 88 4.34 -0.53 6.98
CA ARG A 88 3.39 -0.48 5.87
C ARG A 88 3.53 -1.69 4.94
N ASP A 89 4.74 -2.05 4.55
CA ASP A 89 4.99 -3.15 3.63
C ASP A 89 4.62 -4.50 4.27
N ARG A 90 4.87 -4.69 5.59
CA ARG A 90 4.42 -5.87 6.34
C ARG A 90 2.89 -5.90 6.48
N ALA A 91 2.27 -4.76 6.74
CA ALA A 91 0.82 -4.63 6.78
C ALA A 91 0.17 -5.05 5.46
N GLN A 92 0.78 -4.70 4.34
CA GLN A 92 0.32 -5.15 3.01
C GLN A 92 0.38 -6.68 2.87
N ALA A 93 1.44 -7.31 3.36
CA ALA A 93 1.56 -8.77 3.37
C ALA A 93 0.51 -9.43 4.26
N TYR A 94 0.29 -8.90 5.47
CA TYR A 94 -0.78 -9.36 6.36
C TYR A 94 -2.17 -9.22 5.71
N ARG A 95 -2.44 -8.08 5.08
CA ARG A 95 -3.73 -7.85 4.39
C ARG A 95 -3.95 -8.85 3.26
N GLN A 96 -2.91 -9.17 2.46
CA GLN A 96 -3.00 -10.17 1.41
C GLN A 96 -3.21 -11.60 1.95
N ASN A 97 -2.72 -11.89 3.16
CA ASN A 97 -3.00 -13.15 3.85
C ASN A 97 -4.40 -13.21 4.47
N GLY A 98 -5.11 -12.09 4.57
CA GLY A 98 -6.38 -11.99 5.29
C GLY A 98 -6.24 -11.71 6.79
N ASP A 99 -5.01 -11.52 7.29
CA ASP A 99 -4.70 -11.18 8.69
C ASP A 99 -5.00 -9.70 8.97
N LEU A 100 -6.26 -9.28 8.74
CA LEU A 100 -6.67 -7.88 8.74
C LEU A 100 -6.39 -7.15 10.06
N GLY A 101 -6.45 -7.86 11.19
CA GLY A 101 -6.14 -7.28 12.51
C GLY A 101 -4.67 -6.85 12.62
N LEU A 102 -3.75 -7.72 12.18
CA LEU A 102 -2.32 -7.44 12.18
C LEU A 102 -1.98 -6.35 11.15
N ALA A 103 -2.61 -6.37 9.98
CA ALA A 103 -2.45 -5.33 8.96
C ALA A 103 -2.82 -3.94 9.51
N ILE A 104 -3.97 -3.83 10.19
CA ILE A 104 -4.42 -2.55 10.77
C ILE A 104 -3.43 -2.07 11.84
N ALA A 105 -2.94 -2.94 12.71
CA ALA A 105 -1.96 -2.57 13.74
C ALA A 105 -0.65 -2.05 13.13
N ASP A 106 -0.16 -2.68 12.08
CA ASP A 106 1.05 -2.25 11.39
C ASP A 106 0.83 -0.94 10.60
N PHE A 107 -0.33 -0.73 10.00
CA PHE A 107 -0.67 0.57 9.41
C PHE A 107 -0.76 1.67 10.47
N ASP A 108 -1.29 1.38 11.66
CA ASP A 108 -1.32 2.33 12.79
C ASP A 108 0.12 2.71 13.20
N GLU A 109 1.04 1.75 13.28
CA GLU A 109 2.45 2.02 13.60
C GLU A 109 3.14 2.82 12.48
N ALA A 110 2.91 2.48 11.23
CA ALA A 110 3.44 3.24 10.09
C ALA A 110 2.99 4.71 10.11
N ILE A 111 1.72 4.95 10.45
CA ILE A 111 1.14 6.30 10.59
C ILE A 111 1.72 7.03 11.81
N ALA A 112 1.93 6.34 12.92
CA ALA A 112 2.53 6.94 14.12
C ALA A 112 3.96 7.40 13.86
N LEU A 113 4.74 6.61 13.11
CA LEU A 113 6.12 6.93 12.74
C LEU A 113 6.22 8.04 11.67
N ASP A 114 5.33 8.04 10.68
CA ASP A 114 5.25 9.10 9.66
C ASP A 114 3.79 9.37 9.27
N PRO A 115 3.17 10.42 9.84
CA PRO A 115 1.76 10.76 9.59
C PRO A 115 1.51 11.54 8.28
N LYS A 116 2.54 11.88 7.52
CA LYS A 116 2.40 12.77 6.36
C LYS A 116 1.90 12.08 5.09
N PRO A 117 2.35 10.86 4.73
CA PRO A 117 1.90 10.20 3.51
C PRO A 117 0.42 9.79 3.58
N ALA A 118 -0.32 10.03 2.50
CA ALA A 118 -1.72 9.63 2.40
C ALA A 118 -1.91 8.11 2.27
N LEU A 119 -0.91 7.41 1.70
CA LEU A 119 -1.02 6.00 1.34
C LEU A 119 -1.30 5.06 2.52
N PRO A 120 -0.60 5.14 3.69
CA PRO A 120 -0.91 4.27 4.83
C PRO A 120 -2.34 4.43 5.34
N TYR A 121 -2.90 5.65 5.32
CA TYR A 121 -4.29 5.88 5.69
C TYR A 121 -5.27 5.21 4.72
N HIS A 122 -5.01 5.32 3.41
CA HIS A 122 -5.83 4.66 2.40
C HIS A 122 -5.79 3.14 2.54
N GLU A 123 -4.60 2.56 2.68
CA GLU A 123 -4.41 1.11 2.84
C GLU A 123 -5.02 0.59 4.16
N ARG A 124 -4.93 1.35 5.25
CA ARG A 124 -5.64 1.05 6.50
C ARG A 124 -7.16 1.06 6.29
N GLY A 125 -7.67 2.03 5.55
CA GLY A 125 -9.08 2.09 5.18
C GLY A 125 -9.54 0.83 4.43
N LEU A 126 -8.74 0.33 3.47
CA LEU A 126 -9.02 -0.91 2.76
C LEU A 126 -9.07 -2.12 3.71
N ALA A 127 -8.14 -2.23 4.66
CA ALA A 127 -8.11 -3.31 5.64
C ALA A 127 -9.32 -3.25 6.60
N LEU A 128 -9.70 -2.05 7.04
CA LEU A 128 -10.86 -1.81 7.89
C LEU A 128 -12.17 -2.13 7.17
N ALA A 129 -12.32 -1.69 5.92
CA ALA A 129 -13.49 -1.99 5.10
C ALA A 129 -13.63 -3.50 4.85
N ALA A 130 -12.53 -4.20 4.55
CA ALA A 130 -12.52 -5.65 4.41
C ALA A 130 -12.90 -6.39 5.70
N LYS A 131 -12.58 -5.79 6.87
CA LYS A 131 -13.00 -6.31 8.18
C LYS A 131 -14.46 -5.99 8.52
N GLY A 132 -15.12 -5.12 7.75
CA GLY A 132 -16.48 -4.65 8.01
C GLY A 132 -16.58 -3.43 8.94
N ASP A 133 -15.46 -2.87 9.37
CA ASP A 133 -15.41 -1.66 10.21
C ASP A 133 -15.47 -0.41 9.32
N LEU A 134 -16.67 -0.18 8.77
CA LEU A 134 -16.91 0.88 7.78
C LEU A 134 -16.71 2.28 8.39
N ASP A 135 -17.01 2.48 9.65
CA ASP A 135 -16.85 3.78 10.31
C ASP A 135 -15.38 4.20 10.34
N ARG A 136 -14.51 3.32 10.82
CA ARG A 136 -13.08 3.58 10.85
C ARG A 136 -12.47 3.62 9.46
N ALA A 137 -13.00 2.85 8.51
CA ALA A 137 -12.57 2.91 7.11
C ALA A 137 -12.83 4.29 6.52
N ILE A 138 -14.03 4.84 6.67
CA ILE A 138 -14.41 6.19 6.20
C ILE A 138 -13.52 7.26 6.81
N LEU A 139 -13.21 7.19 8.11
CA LEU A 139 -12.29 8.12 8.75
C LEU A 139 -10.87 8.04 8.16
N SER A 140 -10.39 6.82 7.90
CA SER A 140 -9.08 6.60 7.29
C SER A 140 -9.03 7.13 5.85
N TYR A 141 -10.01 6.83 5.02
CA TYR A 141 -10.12 7.37 3.68
C TYR A 141 -10.27 8.89 3.67
N SER A 142 -11.03 9.46 4.61
CA SER A 142 -11.18 10.92 4.73
C SER A 142 -9.85 11.61 5.01
N THR A 143 -9.01 11.01 5.84
CA THR A 143 -7.65 11.50 6.06
C THR A 143 -6.79 11.35 4.80
N ALA A 144 -6.87 10.23 4.11
CA ALA A 144 -6.16 10.02 2.84
C ALA A 144 -6.57 11.05 1.77
N VAL A 145 -7.86 11.33 1.62
CA VAL A 145 -8.40 12.35 0.69
C VAL A 145 -7.93 13.76 1.07
N ARG A 146 -7.87 14.08 2.36
CA ARG A 146 -7.36 15.38 2.85
C ARG A 146 -5.87 15.55 2.56
N LEU A 147 -5.07 14.50 2.73
CA LEU A 147 -3.62 14.52 2.48
C LEU A 147 -3.28 14.48 0.98
N ALA A 148 -4.11 13.82 0.18
CA ALA A 148 -3.94 13.71 -1.27
C ALA A 148 -5.29 14.01 -1.99
N PRO A 149 -5.67 15.30 -2.15
CA PRO A 149 -6.98 15.69 -2.69
C PRO A 149 -7.21 15.25 -4.15
N THR A 150 -6.15 14.97 -4.88
CA THR A 150 -6.21 14.51 -6.28
C THR A 150 -6.26 12.99 -6.43
N ASN A 151 -6.27 12.23 -5.33
CA ASN A 151 -6.36 10.77 -5.37
C ASN A 151 -7.81 10.33 -5.61
N ALA A 152 -8.16 10.04 -6.87
CA ALA A 152 -9.48 9.57 -7.26
C ALA A 152 -9.83 8.22 -6.61
N GLN A 153 -8.84 7.32 -6.42
CA GLN A 153 -9.08 6.00 -5.84
C GLN A 153 -9.54 6.11 -4.37
N ALA A 154 -8.91 6.98 -3.58
CA ALA A 154 -9.31 7.17 -2.19
C ALA A 154 -10.74 7.72 -2.05
N ARG A 155 -11.18 8.57 -3.00
CA ARG A 155 -12.57 9.04 -3.06
C ARG A 155 -13.53 7.92 -3.46
N LEU A 156 -13.19 7.14 -4.49
CA LEU A 156 -14.00 6.01 -4.92
C LEU A 156 -14.20 5.02 -3.76
N ASP A 157 -13.11 4.65 -3.06
CA ASP A 157 -13.17 3.68 -1.97
C ASP A 157 -13.96 4.22 -0.77
N ARG A 158 -13.87 5.54 -0.47
CA ARG A 158 -14.69 6.18 0.54
C ARG A 158 -16.16 6.19 0.15
N GLY A 159 -16.46 6.52 -1.09
CA GLY A 159 -17.83 6.47 -1.63
C GLY A 159 -18.44 5.07 -1.56
N LEU A 160 -17.65 4.02 -1.85
CA LEU A 160 -18.09 2.64 -1.69
C LEU A 160 -18.38 2.28 -0.22
N ALA A 161 -17.55 2.78 0.71
CA ALA A 161 -17.79 2.59 2.14
C ALA A 161 -19.03 3.33 2.63
N PHE A 162 -19.31 4.55 2.12
CA PHE A 162 -20.56 5.27 2.37
C PHE A 162 -21.78 4.51 1.85
N LEU A 163 -21.69 3.94 0.63
CA LEU A 163 -22.77 3.11 0.08
C LEU A 163 -23.04 1.88 0.96
N ALA A 164 -22.00 1.19 1.39
CA ALA A 164 -22.13 0.02 2.26
C ALA A 164 -22.79 0.36 3.61
N ARG A 165 -22.70 1.63 4.04
CA ARG A 165 -23.39 2.17 5.22
C ARG A 165 -24.80 2.70 4.94
N GLY A 166 -25.26 2.68 3.69
CA GLY A 166 -26.53 3.24 3.28
C GLY A 166 -26.55 4.77 3.16
N GLN A 167 -25.38 5.43 3.10
CA GLN A 167 -25.21 6.87 2.97
C GLN A 167 -25.04 7.24 1.48
N ALA A 168 -26.14 7.16 0.72
CA ALA A 168 -26.12 7.31 -0.74
C ALA A 168 -25.68 8.71 -1.19
N ASP A 169 -26.10 9.77 -0.47
CA ASP A 169 -25.76 11.14 -0.83
C ASP A 169 -24.27 11.44 -0.66
N ASP A 170 -23.65 10.96 0.43
CA ASP A 170 -22.21 11.09 0.67
C ASP A 170 -21.41 10.30 -0.38
N ALA A 171 -21.89 9.11 -0.74
CA ALA A 171 -21.28 8.30 -1.77
C ALA A 171 -21.34 8.99 -3.14
N ARG A 172 -22.49 9.57 -3.49
CA ARG A 172 -22.67 10.33 -4.73
C ARG A 172 -21.68 11.48 -4.83
N ALA A 173 -21.58 12.29 -3.77
CA ALA A 173 -20.64 13.41 -3.73
C ALA A 173 -19.19 12.97 -3.97
N ASP A 174 -18.77 11.84 -3.38
CA ASP A 174 -17.42 11.31 -3.58
C ASP A 174 -17.19 10.78 -5.01
N PHE A 175 -18.17 10.10 -5.61
CA PHE A 175 -18.05 9.64 -7.00
C PHE A 175 -17.99 10.80 -7.99
N GLU A 176 -18.85 11.83 -7.82
CA GLU A 176 -18.81 13.05 -8.63
C GLU A 176 -17.44 13.76 -8.50
N ALA A 177 -16.94 13.89 -7.28
CA ALA A 177 -15.64 14.49 -7.02
C ALA A 177 -14.47 13.67 -7.64
N ALA A 178 -14.57 12.33 -7.65
CA ALA A 178 -13.57 11.47 -8.28
C ALA A 178 -13.58 11.64 -9.82
N ILE A 179 -14.76 11.81 -10.43
CA ILE A 179 -14.92 12.02 -11.87
C ILE A 179 -14.43 13.41 -12.29
N ALA A 180 -14.65 14.44 -11.46
CA ALA A 180 -14.27 15.82 -11.73
C ALA A 180 -12.76 16.06 -11.72
N LEU A 181 -11.95 15.14 -11.16
CA LEU A 181 -10.50 15.26 -11.17
C LEU A 181 -9.93 15.24 -12.59
N PRO A 182 -8.82 15.98 -12.86
CA PRO A 182 -8.20 16.02 -14.18
C PRO A 182 -7.88 14.61 -14.71
N PRO A 183 -7.95 14.40 -16.04
CA PRO A 183 -7.59 13.13 -16.64
C PRO A 183 -6.11 12.83 -16.37
N GLY A 184 -5.85 11.76 -15.65
CA GLY A 184 -4.54 11.24 -15.31
C GLY A 184 -4.49 9.73 -15.53
N LYS A 185 -3.63 9.04 -14.78
CA LYS A 185 -3.48 7.57 -14.81
C LYS A 185 -4.74 6.81 -14.33
N ASP A 186 -5.73 7.53 -13.78
CA ASP A 186 -6.87 6.97 -13.04
C ASP A 186 -8.15 6.83 -13.89
N ALA A 187 -8.02 6.58 -15.21
CA ALA A 187 -9.20 6.43 -16.09
C ALA A 187 -10.16 5.32 -15.58
N ARG A 188 -9.61 4.17 -15.18
CA ARG A 188 -10.41 3.04 -14.66
C ARG A 188 -11.17 3.42 -13.38
N THR A 189 -10.55 4.15 -12.47
CA THR A 189 -11.18 4.62 -11.23
C THR A 189 -12.36 5.54 -11.52
N ARG A 190 -12.21 6.45 -12.49
CA ARG A 190 -13.29 7.36 -12.90
C ARG A 190 -14.43 6.62 -13.60
N ASP A 191 -14.10 5.61 -14.41
CA ASP A 191 -15.15 4.80 -15.06
C ASP A 191 -15.89 3.95 -14.03
N ALA A 192 -15.22 3.42 -13.02
CA ALA A 192 -15.86 2.76 -11.89
C ALA A 192 -16.78 3.71 -11.09
N ALA A 193 -16.33 4.95 -10.85
CA ALA A 193 -17.15 5.96 -10.19
C ALA A 193 -18.39 6.32 -11.00
N ARG A 194 -18.28 6.48 -12.34
CA ARG A 194 -19.42 6.72 -13.23
C ARG A 194 -20.41 5.56 -13.19
N ALA A 195 -19.92 4.33 -13.22
CA ALA A 195 -20.78 3.15 -13.14
C ALA A 195 -21.57 3.14 -11.83
N LYS A 196 -20.92 3.43 -10.70
CA LYS A 196 -21.59 3.49 -9.39
C LYS A 196 -22.60 4.63 -9.29
N LEU A 197 -22.32 5.77 -9.90
CA LEU A 197 -23.27 6.89 -9.99
C LEU A 197 -24.53 6.51 -10.80
N ALA A 198 -24.32 5.82 -11.91
CA ALA A 198 -25.45 5.33 -12.72
C ALA A 198 -26.30 4.30 -11.96
N GLU A 199 -25.66 3.36 -11.22
CA GLU A 199 -26.39 2.42 -10.36
C GLU A 199 -27.26 3.14 -9.32
N LEU A 200 -26.72 4.19 -8.66
CA LEU A 200 -27.44 5.00 -7.68
C LEU A 200 -28.66 5.72 -8.31
N ALA A 201 -28.49 6.29 -9.49
CA ALA A 201 -29.57 6.98 -10.19
C ALA A 201 -30.71 6.03 -10.58
N HIS A 202 -30.42 4.77 -10.87
CA HIS A 202 -31.43 3.74 -11.17
C HIS A 202 -32.11 3.18 -9.91
N ALA A 203 -31.45 3.24 -8.76
CA ALA A 203 -31.97 2.74 -7.48
C ALA A 203 -32.96 3.72 -6.83
N GLU A 204 -32.96 5.02 -7.19
CA GLU A 204 -33.92 5.99 -6.73
C GLU A 204 -35.27 5.74 -7.46
N PRO A 205 -36.35 5.45 -6.73
CA PRO A 205 -37.68 5.36 -7.38
C PRO A 205 -37.96 6.71 -8.02
N THR A 206 -38.23 6.69 -9.33
CA THR A 206 -38.76 7.86 -10.06
C THR A 206 -39.88 8.48 -9.23
N GLN A 207 -39.60 9.62 -8.61
CA GLN A 207 -40.67 10.42 -8.02
C GLN A 207 -41.57 10.86 -9.19
N VAL A 208 -42.63 10.08 -9.41
CA VAL A 208 -43.70 10.49 -10.31
C VAL A 208 -44.23 11.81 -9.79
N SER A 209 -43.84 12.87 -10.45
CA SER A 209 -44.41 14.19 -10.22
C SER A 209 -45.94 14.08 -10.47
N THR A 210 -46.71 13.95 -9.40
CA THR A 210 -48.16 14.13 -9.49
C THR A 210 -48.40 15.56 -9.93
N PRO A 211 -49.04 15.79 -11.09
CA PRO A 211 -49.38 17.14 -11.50
C PRO A 211 -50.36 17.71 -10.47
N ARG A 212 -50.00 18.83 -9.86
CA ARG A 212 -50.92 19.61 -9.04
C ARG A 212 -52.14 20.01 -9.90
N ARG A 213 -53.31 19.50 -9.53
CA ARG A 213 -54.57 20.00 -10.02
C ARG A 213 -54.90 21.32 -9.34
#